data_80abc89daf9ec80ff308d7d7d402c002
#
_entry.id   80abc89daf9ec80ff308d7d7d402c002
#
_cell.length_a   1.000
_cell.length_b   1.000
_cell.length_c   1.000
_cell.angle_alpha   90.00
_cell.angle_beta   90.00
_cell.angle_gamma   90.00
#
_symmetry.space_group_name_H-M   'P 1'
#
loop_
_entity.id
_entity.type
_entity.pdbx_description
1 polymer ?
#
loop_
_entity_poly.entity_id
_entity_poly.type
_entity_poly.pdbx_seq_one_letter_code
_entity_poly.pdbx_strand_id
1 'polypeptide(L)'
;VLEAINLKKAYGNNEALKGLDLTVNSGDIYCLLGANGAGKTTTINLFLNFIEPTAGTAKVCGIDVKEQPLETKKLLAYIPEQVMLYGNLTAMENLAYFAQLGGHDYSSDEYQTFLNRVGLEQKAIGQRVKTYSKGMRQKVGVAIALAKQAKVLLLDEPTSGLDPKASNEFSQLLLQLKANGAAILMATHDLFRAKETGTRIGIMKEGRLAQELSTDEVSHADVERIYLEHMHAGDQYVQNVA
;
A
#
# COMPACT_ATOMS: atom_id res chain seq x y z
N VAL A 1 12.42 8.09 1.57
CA VAL A 1 12.30 7.27 0.35
C VAL A 1 11.04 7.64 -0.43
N LEU A 2 9.92 7.80 0.24
CA LEU A 2 8.67 8.28 -0.33
C LEU A 2 8.32 9.61 0.34
N GLU A 3 8.06 10.67 -0.44
CA GLU A 3 7.80 12.00 0.08
C GLU A 3 6.64 12.67 -0.66
N ALA A 4 5.65 13.16 0.09
CA ALA A 4 4.64 14.11 -0.36
C ALA A 4 4.92 15.46 0.28
N ILE A 5 4.97 16.52 -0.50
CA ILE A 5 5.28 17.87 -0.05
C ILE A 5 4.15 18.79 -0.48
N ASN A 6 3.34 19.23 0.50
CA ASN A 6 2.14 20.06 0.30
C ASN A 6 1.27 19.56 -0.86
N LEU A 7 1.09 18.22 -0.93
CA LEU A 7 0.48 17.55 -2.07
C LEU A 7 -1.03 17.80 -2.09
N LYS A 8 -1.54 18.36 -3.20
CA LYS A 8 -2.96 18.72 -3.38
C LYS A 8 -3.53 18.05 -4.62
N LYS A 9 -4.79 17.65 -4.51
CA LYS A 9 -5.55 17.14 -5.64
C LYS A 9 -7.00 17.60 -5.57
N ALA A 10 -7.45 18.28 -6.62
CA ALA A 10 -8.83 18.62 -6.83
C ALA A 10 -9.40 17.93 -8.10
N TYR A 11 -10.65 17.54 -8.04
CA TYR A 11 -11.45 17.04 -9.14
C TYR A 11 -12.65 17.98 -9.30
N GLY A 12 -12.52 18.96 -10.20
CA GLY A 12 -13.48 20.07 -10.26
C GLY A 12 -13.54 20.82 -8.93
N ASN A 13 -14.70 20.89 -8.31
CA ASN A 13 -14.89 21.57 -7.02
C ASN A 13 -14.60 20.68 -5.81
N ASN A 14 -14.27 19.40 -6.00
CA ASN A 14 -13.98 18.49 -4.90
C ASN A 14 -12.48 18.39 -4.64
N GLU A 15 -12.01 18.90 -3.51
CA GLU A 15 -10.61 18.77 -3.08
C GLU A 15 -10.38 17.43 -2.35
N ALA A 16 -9.86 16.45 -3.07
CA ALA A 16 -9.56 15.13 -2.54
C ALA A 16 -8.31 15.11 -1.65
N LEU A 17 -7.34 16.02 -1.89
CA LEU A 17 -6.20 16.28 -1.01
C LEU A 17 -6.01 17.79 -0.87
N LYS A 18 -5.83 18.24 0.38
CA LYS A 18 -5.79 19.68 0.78
C LYS A 18 -4.42 20.11 1.31
N GLY A 19 -3.33 19.51 0.82
CA GLY A 19 -1.97 19.77 1.28
C GLY A 19 -1.51 18.67 2.23
N LEU A 20 -1.15 17.51 1.67
CA LEU A 20 -0.59 16.38 2.41
C LEU A 20 0.92 16.50 2.45
N ASP A 21 1.48 16.51 3.66
CA ASP A 21 2.89 16.29 3.93
C ASP A 21 3.07 14.91 4.53
N LEU A 22 3.92 14.09 3.94
CA LEU A 22 4.13 12.70 4.32
C LEU A 22 5.54 12.26 3.94
N THR A 23 6.20 11.52 4.84
CA THR A 23 7.48 10.88 4.56
C THR A 23 7.46 9.43 5.02
N VAL A 24 7.86 8.50 4.14
CA VAL A 24 8.07 7.09 4.48
C VAL A 24 9.55 6.77 4.25
N ASN A 25 10.23 6.29 5.30
CA ASN A 25 11.65 5.95 5.22
C ASN A 25 11.87 4.49 4.84
N SER A 26 13.10 4.13 4.50
CA SER A 26 13.48 2.73 4.36
C SER A 26 13.28 1.99 5.68
N GLY A 27 12.65 0.82 5.64
CA GLY A 27 12.30 0.06 6.83
C GLY A 27 11.07 0.59 7.59
N ASP A 28 10.29 1.49 7.01
CA ASP A 28 8.99 1.91 7.56
C ASP A 28 7.83 1.15 6.89
N ILE A 29 6.81 0.86 7.68
CA ILE A 29 5.46 0.59 7.22
C ILE A 29 4.59 1.75 7.69
N TYR A 30 4.25 2.66 6.80
CA TYR A 30 3.37 3.79 7.07
C TYR A 30 1.94 3.44 6.68
N CYS A 31 1.05 3.41 7.65
CA CYS A 31 -0.37 3.12 7.44
C CYS A 31 -1.17 4.42 7.32
N LEU A 32 -1.72 4.70 6.14
CA LEU A 32 -2.74 5.73 5.95
C LEU A 32 -4.09 5.16 6.37
N LEU A 33 -4.56 5.57 7.53
CA LEU A 33 -5.82 5.13 8.12
C LEU A 33 -6.91 6.19 7.90
N GLY A 34 -8.10 5.79 7.48
CA GLY A 34 -9.21 6.73 7.29
C GLY A 34 -10.41 6.09 6.61
N ALA A 35 -11.54 6.78 6.69
CA ALA A 35 -12.77 6.37 6.03
C ALA A 35 -12.64 6.38 4.49
N ASN A 36 -13.62 5.78 3.81
CA ASN A 36 -13.72 5.89 2.35
C ASN A 36 -13.87 7.36 1.96
N GLY A 37 -13.15 7.79 0.92
CA GLY A 37 -13.13 9.20 0.50
C GLY A 37 -12.18 10.11 1.28
N ALA A 38 -11.45 9.61 2.30
CA ALA A 38 -10.49 10.43 3.06
C ALA A 38 -9.26 10.91 2.24
N GLY A 39 -9.02 10.35 1.03
CA GLY A 39 -7.91 10.71 0.16
C GLY A 39 -6.80 9.65 0.05
N LYS A 40 -6.93 8.50 0.72
CA LYS A 40 -5.90 7.43 0.76
C LYS A 40 -5.51 6.92 -0.64
N THR A 41 -6.47 6.41 -1.42
CA THR A 41 -6.25 5.93 -2.79
C THR A 41 -5.79 7.05 -3.73
N THR A 42 -6.26 8.27 -3.53
CA THR A 42 -5.79 9.45 -4.28
C THR A 42 -4.29 9.68 -4.03
N THR A 43 -3.83 9.55 -2.77
CA THR A 43 -2.40 9.65 -2.42
C THR A 43 -1.57 8.59 -3.15
N ILE A 44 -2.01 7.33 -3.12
CA ILE A 44 -1.35 6.23 -3.85
C ILE A 44 -1.29 6.52 -5.35
N ASN A 45 -2.39 6.96 -5.97
CA ASN A 45 -2.47 7.25 -7.39
C ASN A 45 -1.54 8.41 -7.82
N LEU A 46 -1.32 9.40 -6.95
CA LEU A 46 -0.37 10.47 -7.18
C LEU A 46 1.09 9.96 -7.18
N PHE A 47 1.45 9.09 -6.23
CA PHE A 47 2.78 8.46 -6.22
C PHE A 47 3.01 7.54 -7.42
N LEU A 48 1.97 6.89 -7.93
CA LEU A 48 2.03 6.07 -9.15
C LEU A 48 2.05 6.91 -10.44
N ASN A 49 1.85 8.22 -10.34
CA ASN A 49 1.63 9.11 -11.48
C ASN A 49 0.50 8.59 -12.41
N PHE A 50 -0.56 8.03 -11.82
CA PHE A 50 -1.79 7.70 -12.54
C PHE A 50 -2.68 8.93 -12.71
N ILE A 51 -2.51 9.90 -11.81
CA ILE A 51 -3.15 11.21 -11.85
C ILE A 51 -2.10 12.27 -11.52
N GLU A 52 -2.25 13.49 -12.07
CA GLU A 52 -1.37 14.61 -11.76
C GLU A 52 -1.86 15.37 -10.51
N PRO A 53 -0.96 15.88 -9.67
CA PRO A 53 -1.30 16.75 -8.58
C PRO A 53 -1.80 18.11 -9.10
N THR A 54 -2.73 18.73 -8.35
CA THR A 54 -3.16 20.12 -8.62
C THR A 54 -2.10 21.12 -8.13
N ALA A 55 -1.40 20.77 -7.03
CA ALA A 55 -0.24 21.50 -6.50
C ALA A 55 0.57 20.58 -5.59
N GLY A 56 1.78 21.02 -5.25
CA GLY A 56 2.71 20.23 -4.45
C GLY A 56 3.43 19.17 -5.27
N THR A 57 4.20 18.32 -4.60
CA THR A 57 5.13 17.38 -5.22
C THR A 57 5.08 16.03 -4.55
N ALA A 58 5.14 14.95 -5.33
CA ALA A 58 5.35 13.59 -4.86
C ALA A 58 6.71 13.08 -5.38
N LYS A 59 7.52 12.50 -4.48
CA LYS A 59 8.85 11.97 -4.82
C LYS A 59 9.02 10.53 -4.37
N VAL A 60 9.76 9.76 -5.16
CA VAL A 60 10.18 8.40 -4.88
C VAL A 60 11.70 8.32 -4.96
N CYS A 61 12.36 7.99 -3.86
CA CYS A 61 13.82 7.97 -3.76
C CYS A 61 14.47 9.29 -4.22
N GLY A 62 13.85 10.42 -3.89
CA GLY A 62 14.30 11.77 -4.29
C GLY A 62 13.92 12.19 -5.71
N ILE A 63 13.34 11.29 -6.52
CA ILE A 63 12.94 11.55 -7.92
C ILE A 63 11.48 12.01 -7.95
N ASP A 64 11.21 13.14 -8.61
CA ASP A 64 9.84 13.63 -8.82
C ASP A 64 9.06 12.68 -9.74
N VAL A 65 7.86 12.25 -9.31
CA VAL A 65 7.06 11.28 -10.06
C VAL A 65 6.52 11.83 -11.37
N LYS A 66 6.35 13.16 -11.47
CA LYS A 66 5.85 13.81 -12.67
C LYS A 66 6.98 14.04 -13.69
N GLU A 67 8.16 14.43 -13.21
CA GLU A 67 9.30 14.73 -14.08
C GLU A 67 9.92 13.46 -14.68
N GLN A 68 10.02 12.39 -13.89
CA GLN A 68 10.66 11.14 -14.30
C GLN A 68 9.80 9.91 -13.98
N PRO A 69 8.61 9.78 -14.59
CA PRO A 69 7.63 8.75 -14.22
C PRO A 69 8.11 7.32 -14.50
N LEU A 70 8.92 7.10 -15.52
CA LEU A 70 9.43 5.75 -15.83
C LEU A 70 10.50 5.33 -14.83
N GLU A 71 11.35 6.25 -14.38
CA GLU A 71 12.38 5.96 -13.38
C GLU A 71 11.75 5.66 -12.02
N THR A 72 10.76 6.46 -11.60
CA THR A 72 10.06 6.19 -10.34
C THR A 72 9.29 4.87 -10.38
N LYS A 73 8.67 4.51 -11.51
CA LYS A 73 7.97 3.23 -11.67
C LYS A 73 8.88 2.00 -11.57
N LYS A 74 10.17 2.12 -11.90
CA LYS A 74 11.15 1.04 -11.69
C LYS A 74 11.36 0.73 -10.20
N LEU A 75 11.25 1.75 -9.36
CA LEU A 75 11.49 1.69 -7.91
C LEU A 75 10.25 1.32 -7.10
N LEU A 76 9.06 1.41 -7.70
CA LEU A 76 7.76 1.17 -7.06
C LEU A 76 7.20 -0.20 -7.41
N ALA A 77 6.51 -0.83 -6.46
CA ALA A 77 5.53 -1.87 -6.73
C ALA A 77 4.18 -1.47 -6.14
N TYR A 78 3.11 -1.76 -6.85
CA TYR A 78 1.74 -1.48 -6.44
C TYR A 78 0.95 -2.77 -6.28
N ILE A 79 0.33 -2.93 -5.14
CA ILE A 79 -0.54 -4.06 -4.82
C ILE A 79 -1.92 -3.49 -4.49
N PRO A 80 -2.85 -3.52 -5.46
CA PRO A 80 -4.23 -3.07 -5.25
C PRO A 80 -5.01 -4.03 -4.37
N GLU A 81 -6.18 -3.60 -3.90
CA GLU A 81 -7.11 -4.45 -3.17
C GLU A 81 -7.41 -5.77 -3.91
N GLN A 82 -7.55 -5.70 -5.23
CA GLN A 82 -7.71 -6.87 -6.10
C GLN A 82 -6.54 -6.99 -7.06
N VAL A 83 -5.63 -7.91 -6.77
CA VAL A 83 -4.49 -8.18 -7.64
C VAL A 83 -4.96 -8.88 -8.91
N MET A 84 -4.81 -8.20 -10.04
CA MET A 84 -5.16 -8.71 -11.36
C MET A 84 -3.98 -9.48 -11.96
N LEU A 85 -4.14 -10.78 -12.07
CA LEU A 85 -3.19 -11.70 -12.70
C LEU A 85 -3.83 -12.35 -13.92
N TYR A 86 -3.02 -12.83 -14.84
CA TYR A 86 -3.51 -13.58 -15.99
C TYR A 86 -4.04 -14.95 -15.53
N GLY A 87 -5.36 -15.10 -15.47
CA GLY A 87 -6.04 -16.24 -14.87
C GLY A 87 -5.71 -17.59 -15.49
N ASN A 88 -5.34 -17.61 -16.77
CA ASN A 88 -4.96 -18.82 -17.50
C ASN A 88 -3.50 -19.24 -17.32
N LEU A 89 -2.68 -18.37 -16.73
CA LEU A 89 -1.29 -18.63 -16.39
C LEU A 89 -1.18 -19.14 -14.95
N THR A 90 -0.09 -19.85 -14.66
CA THR A 90 0.34 -20.25 -13.31
C THR A 90 0.94 -19.06 -12.56
N ALA A 91 1.22 -19.23 -11.26
CA ALA A 91 1.94 -18.21 -10.48
C ALA A 91 3.33 -17.94 -11.06
N MET A 92 4.05 -18.99 -11.46
CA MET A 92 5.39 -18.85 -12.03
C MET A 92 5.37 -18.09 -13.36
N GLU A 93 4.44 -18.42 -14.25
CA GLU A 93 4.29 -17.74 -15.54
C GLU A 93 3.88 -16.27 -15.37
N ASN A 94 2.97 -15.96 -14.43
CA ASN A 94 2.64 -14.57 -14.10
C ASN A 94 3.86 -13.83 -13.55
N LEU A 95 4.59 -14.43 -12.61
CA LEU A 95 5.78 -13.83 -12.02
C LEU A 95 6.85 -13.54 -13.08
N ALA A 96 7.14 -14.51 -13.94
CA ALA A 96 8.09 -14.34 -15.04
C ALA A 96 7.66 -13.21 -15.99
N TYR A 97 6.38 -13.19 -16.39
CA TYR A 97 5.84 -12.16 -17.27
C TYR A 97 6.02 -10.74 -16.69
N PHE A 98 5.64 -10.54 -15.44
CA PHE A 98 5.75 -9.22 -14.81
C PHE A 98 7.19 -8.83 -14.46
N ALA A 99 8.07 -9.79 -14.12
CA ALA A 99 9.48 -9.54 -13.92
C ALA A 99 10.16 -9.07 -15.22
N GLN A 100 9.89 -9.76 -16.34
CA GLN A 100 10.41 -9.39 -17.66
C GLN A 100 9.91 -8.03 -18.13
N LEU A 101 8.64 -7.69 -17.87
CA LEU A 101 8.13 -6.31 -18.11
C LEU A 101 8.89 -5.26 -17.29
N GLY A 102 9.37 -5.64 -16.10
CA GLY A 102 10.22 -4.80 -15.25
C GLY A 102 11.69 -4.76 -15.70
N GLY A 103 12.06 -5.48 -16.75
CA GLY A 103 13.44 -5.58 -17.24
C GLY A 103 14.30 -6.60 -16.49
N HIS A 104 13.68 -7.52 -15.74
CA HIS A 104 14.37 -8.58 -14.99
C HIS A 104 14.03 -9.93 -15.57
N ASP A 105 15.04 -10.77 -15.75
CA ASP A 105 14.89 -12.14 -16.18
C ASP A 105 15.63 -13.07 -15.20
N TYR A 106 14.96 -14.14 -14.79
CA TYR A 106 15.43 -15.07 -13.77
C TYR A 106 15.26 -16.51 -14.24
N SER A 107 16.05 -17.41 -13.69
CA SER A 107 15.88 -18.84 -13.88
C SER A 107 14.60 -19.35 -13.20
N SER A 108 14.12 -20.52 -13.58
CA SER A 108 12.96 -21.16 -12.95
C SER A 108 13.14 -21.34 -11.43
N ASP A 109 14.35 -21.67 -10.98
CA ASP A 109 14.66 -21.86 -9.56
C ASP A 109 14.61 -20.55 -8.77
N GLU A 110 15.03 -19.44 -9.38
CA GLU A 110 14.92 -18.11 -8.77
C GLU A 110 13.46 -17.67 -8.68
N TYR A 111 12.65 -17.86 -9.72
CA TYR A 111 11.21 -17.59 -9.67
C TYR A 111 10.53 -18.42 -8.59
N GLN A 112 10.87 -19.70 -8.47
CA GLN A 112 10.36 -20.55 -7.41
C GLN A 112 10.77 -20.04 -6.02
N THR A 113 11.99 -19.55 -5.88
CA THR A 113 12.50 -18.96 -4.64
C THR A 113 11.67 -17.73 -4.23
N PHE A 114 11.31 -16.82 -5.15
CA PHE A 114 10.44 -15.69 -4.85
C PHE A 114 9.06 -16.15 -4.38
N LEU A 115 8.46 -17.14 -5.02
CA LEU A 115 7.15 -17.67 -4.62
C LEU A 115 7.18 -18.38 -3.26
N ASN A 116 8.25 -19.09 -2.96
CA ASN A 116 8.45 -19.70 -1.65
C ASN A 116 8.63 -18.65 -0.55
N ARG A 117 9.39 -17.56 -0.82
CA ARG A 117 9.59 -16.44 0.13
C ARG A 117 8.30 -15.76 0.55
N VAL A 118 7.30 -15.69 -0.32
CA VAL A 118 5.99 -15.13 0.02
C VAL A 118 5.04 -16.16 0.64
N GLY A 119 5.51 -17.39 0.89
CA GLY A 119 4.73 -18.43 1.53
C GLY A 119 3.60 -18.98 0.63
N LEU A 120 3.81 -19.03 -0.68
CA LEU A 120 2.91 -19.74 -1.59
C LEU A 120 3.19 -21.24 -1.51
N GLU A 121 2.13 -22.04 -1.26
CA GLU A 121 2.28 -23.49 -1.14
C GLU A 121 2.81 -24.11 -2.43
N GLN A 122 3.74 -25.06 -2.31
CA GLN A 122 4.39 -25.74 -3.47
C GLN A 122 3.38 -26.30 -4.46
N LYS A 123 2.29 -26.93 -3.96
CA LYS A 123 1.24 -27.49 -4.82
C LYS A 123 0.48 -26.42 -5.63
N ALA A 124 0.46 -25.16 -5.15
CA ALA A 124 -0.21 -24.07 -5.82
C ALA A 124 0.61 -23.47 -6.97
N ILE A 125 1.95 -23.48 -6.87
CA ILE A 125 2.85 -22.82 -7.83
C ILE A 125 2.56 -23.23 -9.28
N GLY A 126 2.28 -24.51 -9.52
CA GLY A 126 1.95 -25.05 -10.85
C GLY A 126 0.46 -24.94 -11.24
N GLN A 127 -0.41 -24.43 -10.36
CA GLN A 127 -1.82 -24.27 -10.67
C GLN A 127 -2.09 -22.93 -11.33
N ARG A 128 -3.14 -22.88 -12.17
CA ARG A 128 -3.57 -21.63 -12.81
C ARG A 128 -4.17 -20.68 -11.78
N VAL A 129 -3.77 -19.41 -11.82
CA VAL A 129 -4.15 -18.41 -10.79
C VAL A 129 -5.65 -18.07 -10.77
N LYS A 130 -6.42 -18.49 -11.79
CA LYS A 130 -7.90 -18.38 -11.74
C LYS A 130 -8.53 -19.13 -10.56
N THR A 131 -7.85 -20.17 -10.04
CA THR A 131 -8.30 -20.97 -8.90
C THR A 131 -7.83 -20.42 -7.56
N TYR A 132 -7.03 -19.34 -7.56
CA TYR A 132 -6.42 -18.80 -6.35
C TYR A 132 -7.42 -18.01 -5.51
N SER A 133 -7.29 -18.15 -4.18
CA SER A 133 -7.91 -17.23 -3.23
C SER A 133 -7.35 -15.81 -3.38
N LYS A 134 -8.04 -14.82 -2.81
CA LYS A 134 -7.57 -13.44 -2.78
C LYS A 134 -6.17 -13.35 -2.13
N GLY A 135 -5.95 -14.01 -0.98
CA GLY A 135 -4.66 -14.01 -0.28
C GLY A 135 -3.52 -14.63 -1.09
N MET A 136 -3.79 -15.71 -1.85
CA MET A 136 -2.79 -16.29 -2.75
C MET A 136 -2.39 -15.31 -3.87
N ARG A 137 -3.35 -14.56 -4.44
CA ARG A 137 -3.06 -13.53 -5.45
C ARG A 137 -2.26 -12.38 -4.87
N GLN A 138 -2.56 -11.94 -3.63
CA GLN A 138 -1.78 -10.93 -2.91
C GLN A 138 -0.32 -11.38 -2.73
N LYS A 139 -0.10 -12.64 -2.33
CA LYS A 139 1.25 -13.22 -2.22
C LYS A 139 2.01 -13.18 -3.55
N VAL A 140 1.35 -13.52 -4.66
CA VAL A 140 1.98 -13.41 -6.00
C VAL A 140 2.30 -11.95 -6.33
N GLY A 141 1.43 -10.99 -6.00
CA GLY A 141 1.71 -9.56 -6.15
C GLY A 141 2.97 -9.12 -5.40
N VAL A 142 3.17 -9.62 -4.17
CA VAL A 142 4.41 -9.36 -3.41
C VAL A 142 5.62 -10.06 -4.06
N ALA A 143 5.47 -11.30 -4.57
CA ALA A 143 6.55 -11.98 -5.28
C ALA A 143 7.01 -11.19 -6.52
N ILE A 144 6.06 -10.58 -7.26
CA ILE A 144 6.35 -9.69 -8.40
C ILE A 144 7.12 -8.46 -7.92
N ALA A 145 6.74 -7.86 -6.79
CA ALA A 145 7.45 -6.72 -6.21
C ALA A 145 8.90 -7.07 -5.83
N LEU A 146 9.12 -8.27 -5.27
CA LEU A 146 10.46 -8.79 -4.95
C LEU A 146 11.29 -9.04 -6.21
N ALA A 147 10.72 -9.70 -7.22
CA ALA A 147 11.40 -9.97 -8.49
C ALA A 147 11.75 -8.67 -9.25
N LYS A 148 10.91 -7.65 -9.13
CA LYS A 148 11.17 -6.30 -9.66
C LYS A 148 12.22 -5.53 -8.84
N GLN A 149 12.65 -6.04 -7.69
CA GLN A 149 13.57 -5.37 -6.77
C GLN A 149 13.05 -3.98 -6.33
N ALA A 150 11.73 -3.86 -6.15
CA ALA A 150 11.10 -2.61 -5.77
C ALA A 150 11.59 -2.15 -4.38
N LYS A 151 11.95 -0.87 -4.28
CA LYS A 151 12.37 -0.23 -3.02
C LYS A 151 11.18 0.24 -2.20
N VAL A 152 10.06 0.52 -2.87
CA VAL A 152 8.83 1.05 -2.28
C VAL A 152 7.66 0.18 -2.68
N LEU A 153 6.85 -0.23 -1.71
CA LEU A 153 5.57 -0.90 -1.92
C LEU A 153 4.43 0.05 -1.58
N LEU A 154 3.52 0.21 -2.51
CA LEU A 154 2.26 0.92 -2.33
C LEU A 154 1.14 -0.11 -2.25
N LEU A 155 0.41 -0.16 -1.15
CA LEU A 155 -0.64 -1.15 -0.88
C LEU A 155 -1.97 -0.44 -0.67
N ASP A 156 -3.00 -0.82 -1.43
CA ASP A 156 -4.34 -0.26 -1.27
C ASP A 156 -5.29 -1.35 -0.76
N GLU A 157 -5.71 -1.24 0.52
CA GLU A 157 -6.59 -2.18 1.23
C GLU A 157 -6.17 -3.66 1.09
N PRO A 158 -4.88 -4.01 1.30
CA PRO A 158 -4.35 -5.32 0.89
C PRO A 158 -4.93 -6.49 1.69
N THR A 159 -5.46 -6.26 2.88
CA THR A 159 -6.05 -7.29 3.76
C THR A 159 -7.58 -7.31 3.73
N SER A 160 -8.21 -6.37 3.02
CA SER A 160 -9.67 -6.32 2.86
C SER A 160 -10.21 -7.64 2.32
N GLY A 161 -11.23 -8.21 2.97
CA GLY A 161 -11.87 -9.46 2.55
C GLY A 161 -11.00 -10.72 2.63
N LEU A 162 -9.84 -10.67 3.27
CA LEU A 162 -9.08 -11.86 3.65
C LEU A 162 -9.65 -12.46 4.94
N ASP A 163 -9.57 -13.79 5.05
CA ASP A 163 -9.81 -14.43 6.34
C ASP A 163 -8.70 -14.06 7.36
N PRO A 164 -8.94 -14.23 8.68
CA PRO A 164 -7.98 -13.83 9.72
C PRO A 164 -6.60 -14.47 9.57
N LYS A 165 -6.53 -15.74 9.12
CA LYS A 165 -5.27 -16.45 8.92
C LYS A 165 -4.48 -15.84 7.75
N ALA A 166 -5.11 -15.68 6.58
CA ALA A 166 -4.48 -15.10 5.41
C ALA A 166 -4.03 -13.65 5.67
N SER A 167 -4.85 -12.87 6.39
CA SER A 167 -4.52 -11.50 6.79
C SER A 167 -3.28 -11.46 7.70
N ASN A 168 -3.19 -12.38 8.68
CA ASN A 168 -2.01 -12.47 9.55
C ASN A 168 -0.75 -12.90 8.79
N GLU A 169 -0.85 -13.91 7.91
CA GLU A 169 0.27 -14.33 7.05
C GLU A 169 0.77 -13.19 6.17
N PHE A 170 -0.15 -12.39 5.62
CA PHE A 170 0.20 -11.23 4.81
C PHE A 170 0.90 -10.14 5.65
N SER A 171 0.41 -9.85 6.87
CA SER A 171 1.07 -8.94 7.80
C SER A 171 2.49 -9.38 8.15
N GLN A 172 2.71 -10.68 8.42
CA GLN A 172 4.06 -11.22 8.69
C GLN A 172 4.99 -11.06 7.47
N LEU A 173 4.46 -11.22 6.27
CA LEU A 173 5.22 -10.99 5.04
C LEU A 173 5.64 -9.52 4.91
N LEU A 174 4.77 -8.56 5.23
CA LEU A 174 5.12 -7.12 5.22
C LEU A 174 6.20 -6.80 6.25
N LEU A 175 6.13 -7.38 7.45
CA LEU A 175 7.15 -7.20 8.49
C LEU A 175 8.52 -7.74 8.04
N GLN A 176 8.56 -8.87 7.32
CA GLN A 176 9.80 -9.39 6.74
C GLN A 176 10.36 -8.45 5.66
N LEU A 177 9.51 -7.89 4.80
CA LEU A 177 9.94 -6.93 3.78
C LEU A 177 10.49 -5.64 4.40
N LYS A 178 9.83 -5.13 5.44
CA LYS A 178 10.30 -4.01 6.26
C LYS A 178 11.68 -4.29 6.83
N ALA A 179 11.88 -5.46 7.45
CA ALA A 179 13.17 -5.86 8.02
C ALA A 179 14.30 -5.91 6.99
N ASN A 180 13.98 -6.15 5.71
CA ASN A 180 14.90 -6.08 4.58
C ASN A 180 15.03 -4.68 3.96
N GLY A 181 14.52 -3.65 4.63
CA GLY A 181 14.69 -2.25 4.24
C GLY A 181 13.66 -1.71 3.24
N ALA A 182 12.61 -2.45 2.91
CA ALA A 182 11.53 -1.93 2.06
C ALA A 182 10.80 -0.77 2.76
N ALA A 183 10.50 0.29 2.01
CA ALA A 183 9.58 1.34 2.43
C ALA A 183 8.16 0.95 1.98
N ILE A 184 7.20 0.95 2.90
CA ILE A 184 5.83 0.49 2.61
C ILE A 184 4.84 1.58 3.00
N LEU A 185 4.02 2.01 2.04
CA LEU A 185 2.84 2.84 2.28
C LEU A 185 1.60 1.99 2.09
N MET A 186 0.81 1.82 3.15
CA MET A 186 -0.40 1.01 3.14
C MET A 186 -1.62 1.88 3.45
N ALA A 187 -2.53 2.01 2.50
CA ALA A 187 -3.85 2.58 2.73
C ALA A 187 -4.78 1.51 3.30
N THR A 188 -5.42 1.79 4.42
CA THR A 188 -6.36 0.86 5.05
C THR A 188 -7.42 1.58 5.89
N HIS A 189 -8.52 0.90 6.18
CA HIS A 189 -9.50 1.29 7.20
C HIS A 189 -9.48 0.35 8.43
N ASP A 190 -8.62 -0.68 8.41
CA ASP A 190 -8.49 -1.66 9.49
C ASP A 190 -7.50 -1.14 10.55
N LEU A 191 -8.06 -0.62 11.66
CA LEU A 191 -7.29 -0.09 12.79
C LEU A 191 -6.39 -1.14 13.42
N PHE A 192 -6.92 -2.37 13.57
CA PHE A 192 -6.17 -3.46 14.19
C PHE A 192 -4.92 -3.78 13.37
N ARG A 193 -5.07 -3.97 12.06
CA ARG A 193 -3.95 -4.26 11.17
C ARG A 193 -2.97 -3.10 11.04
N ALA A 194 -3.46 -1.86 11.03
CA ALA A 194 -2.60 -0.68 11.03
C ALA A 194 -1.69 -0.65 12.26
N LYS A 195 -2.22 -0.98 13.46
CA LYS A 195 -1.45 -1.03 14.71
C LYS A 195 -0.48 -2.22 14.75
N GLU A 196 -0.92 -3.41 14.32
CA GLU A 196 -0.11 -4.64 14.35
C GLU A 196 1.06 -4.62 13.36
N THR A 197 0.87 -3.99 12.21
CA THR A 197 1.83 -4.10 11.10
C THR A 197 2.62 -2.81 10.88
N GLY A 198 1.98 -1.65 11.11
CA GLY A 198 2.57 -0.34 10.88
C GLY A 198 3.71 -0.02 11.85
N THR A 199 4.63 0.83 11.42
CA THR A 199 5.56 1.56 12.29
C THR A 199 4.99 2.91 12.67
N ARG A 200 4.26 3.52 11.72
CA ARG A 200 3.54 4.78 11.91
C ARG A 200 2.16 4.70 11.30
N ILE A 201 1.22 5.42 11.90
CA ILE A 201 -0.16 5.54 11.43
C ILE A 201 -0.45 7.01 11.19
N GLY A 202 -0.84 7.35 9.96
CA GLY A 202 -1.37 8.67 9.63
C GLY A 202 -2.89 8.60 9.52
N ILE A 203 -3.61 9.30 10.37
CA ILE A 203 -5.08 9.40 10.33
C ILE A 203 -5.47 10.46 9.30
N MET A 204 -6.11 10.01 8.23
CA MET A 204 -6.63 10.88 7.17
C MET A 204 -8.10 11.19 7.35
N LYS A 205 -8.45 12.48 7.27
CA LYS A 205 -9.82 12.97 7.22
C LYS A 205 -9.96 14.07 6.17
N GLU A 206 -10.93 13.96 5.29
CA GLU A 206 -11.31 14.99 4.31
C GLU A 206 -10.14 15.58 3.51
N GLY A 207 -9.20 14.72 3.09
CA GLY A 207 -8.04 15.09 2.28
C GLY A 207 -6.88 15.72 3.06
N ARG A 208 -6.87 15.63 4.39
CA ARG A 208 -5.80 16.10 5.27
C ARG A 208 -5.28 14.98 6.15
N LEU A 209 -4.01 15.05 6.51
CA LEU A 209 -3.44 14.29 7.61
C LEU A 209 -3.85 14.97 8.92
N ALA A 210 -4.78 14.36 9.64
CA ALA A 210 -5.30 14.92 10.88
C ALA A 210 -4.36 14.70 12.06
N GLN A 211 -3.73 13.51 12.10
CA GLN A 211 -2.76 13.15 13.14
C GLN A 211 -1.82 12.06 12.64
N GLU A 212 -0.59 12.06 13.14
CA GLU A 212 0.38 10.98 12.97
C GLU A 212 0.72 10.36 14.34
N LEU A 213 0.82 9.03 14.37
CA LEU A 213 1.09 8.25 15.57
C LEU A 213 2.25 7.29 15.31
N SER A 214 3.16 7.14 16.27
CA SER A 214 4.10 6.02 16.33
C SER A 214 3.41 4.81 16.95
N THR A 215 3.48 3.66 16.28
CA THR A 215 2.81 2.46 16.79
C THR A 215 3.44 1.94 18.08
N ASP A 216 4.71 2.24 18.34
CA ASP A 216 5.41 1.83 19.57
C ASP A 216 4.94 2.62 20.81
N GLU A 217 4.34 3.80 20.60
CA GLU A 217 3.92 4.72 21.67
C GLU A 217 2.43 4.64 22.03
N VAL A 218 1.65 3.89 21.27
CA VAL A 218 0.18 3.81 21.43
C VAL A 218 -0.30 2.36 21.55
N SER A 219 -1.36 2.13 22.32
CA SER A 219 -2.05 0.84 22.35
C SER A 219 -3.12 0.74 21.24
N HIS A 220 -3.72 -0.45 21.05
CA HIS A 220 -4.87 -0.62 20.14
C HIS A 220 -6.05 0.27 20.57
N ALA A 221 -6.31 0.35 21.89
CA ALA A 221 -7.38 1.19 22.41
C ALA A 221 -7.12 2.68 22.17
N ASP A 222 -5.86 3.12 22.23
CA ASP A 222 -5.50 4.52 21.90
C ASP A 222 -5.73 4.83 20.43
N VAL A 223 -5.32 3.92 19.52
CA VAL A 223 -5.54 4.10 18.08
C VAL A 223 -7.04 4.21 17.79
N GLU A 224 -7.86 3.33 18.37
CA GLU A 224 -9.31 3.36 18.20
C GLU A 224 -9.91 4.66 18.75
N ARG A 225 -9.58 5.03 19.98
CA ARG A 225 -10.07 6.26 20.62
C ARG A 225 -9.71 7.49 19.78
N ILE A 226 -8.45 7.65 19.40
CA ILE A 226 -7.99 8.81 18.62
C ILE A 226 -8.66 8.83 17.25
N TYR A 227 -8.80 7.68 16.60
CA TYR A 227 -9.51 7.59 15.32
C TYR A 227 -10.97 8.07 15.44
N LEU A 228 -11.69 7.58 16.46
CA LEU A 228 -13.08 7.97 16.71
C LEU A 228 -13.22 9.46 17.04
N GLU A 229 -12.32 10.02 17.87
CA GLU A 229 -12.28 11.46 18.16
C GLU A 229 -12.20 12.29 16.87
N HIS A 230 -11.32 11.91 15.94
CA HIS A 230 -11.22 12.59 14.65
C HIS A 230 -12.44 12.38 13.76
N MET A 231 -13.02 11.16 13.73
CA MET A 231 -14.19 10.91 12.89
C MET A 231 -15.45 11.63 13.41
N HIS A 232 -15.70 11.65 14.73
CA HIS A 232 -16.88 12.30 15.34
C HIS A 232 -16.79 13.82 15.46
N ALA A 233 -15.60 14.42 15.42
CA ALA A 233 -15.43 15.88 15.47
C ALA A 233 -16.14 16.64 14.31
N GLY A 234 -16.69 15.95 13.32
CA GLY A 234 -17.54 16.52 12.24
C GLY A 234 -19.04 16.45 12.51
N ASP A 235 -19.49 15.49 13.34
CA ASP A 235 -20.93 15.21 13.52
C ASP A 235 -21.60 16.14 14.55
N GLN A 236 -20.84 16.80 15.41
CA GLN A 236 -21.39 17.72 16.41
C GLN A 236 -21.92 19.05 15.82
N TYR A 237 -21.58 19.39 14.58
CA TYR A 237 -22.12 20.58 13.90
C TYR A 237 -23.52 20.39 13.31
N VAL A 238 -23.97 19.15 13.12
CA VAL A 238 -25.29 18.88 12.49
C VAL A 238 -26.42 18.83 13.54
N GLN A 239 -26.11 18.59 14.82
CA GLN A 239 -27.17 18.52 15.87
C GLN A 239 -27.56 19.86 16.49
N ASN A 240 -26.84 20.95 16.16
CA ASN A 240 -27.17 22.29 16.71
C ASN A 240 -27.91 23.22 15.71
N VAL A 241 -28.42 22.69 14.59
CA VAL A 241 -29.19 23.47 13.60
C VAL A 241 -30.52 22.73 13.29
N ALA A 242 -31.18 22.20 14.30
CA ALA A 242 -32.55 21.72 14.20
C ALA A 242 -33.43 22.35 15.30
#